data_acbbcd6fd7e4169899486bbf162b8439
#
_entry.id   acbbcd6fd7e4169899486bbf162b8439
#
_cell.length_a   1.000
_cell.length_b   1.000
_cell.length_c   1.000
_cell.angle_alpha   90.00
_cell.angle_beta   90.00
_cell.angle_gamma   90.00
#
_symmetry.space_group_name_H-M   'P 1'
#
loop_
_entity.id
_entity.type
_entity.pdbx_description
1 polymer ?
#
loop_
_entity_poly.entity_id
_entity_poly.type
_entity_poly.pdbx_seq_one_letter_code
_entity_poly.pdbx_strand_id
1 'polypeptide(L)'
;MANDWKKTARGQALEVLEEVFQEGAYSNIALNAHLSKSHLTDKDKALVTEIVYGTVARKITLEWILAHVIEDRDKLEAWVYDLLLLSLYQLAYLDKIPAHAVVNDAVSIAKNRGNKKGAEKLVNAVLRKLSSQPLPDPSKIKRVNKRYSVQYSLPVWLVKKLIDQYGEDRALAIFQSLFVRNKASVRVTDVSRMEEIADATGAERSELSPVGLVKSSGYFAGTEYFKEGLLTIQDETSQLVAPTLGIQGEEEILDACAAPGGKTVHMASYLTSGHVTALDLYDHKLDLIKENAQRLGLADKVKTQKLDASQVHRVFPADSFDKILVDAPCSGIGLIRRKPDIKYNKDLQDFASLKAVQLDILSSVCQTLRKGGIITYSTCTIIAEENQEVIQAFLETHPDFEQVALDHPCQNIMVNGCLAITPEQYLTDGFFIAQLRKKA
;
A
#
# COMPACT_ATOMS: atom_id res chain seq x y z
N MET A 1 -41.20 -9.34 5.98
CA MET A 1 -40.31 -8.36 5.38
C MET A 1 -39.05 -9.10 4.98
N ALA A 2 -38.71 -9.13 3.70
CA ALA A 2 -37.43 -9.71 3.26
C ALA A 2 -36.30 -8.90 3.96
N ASN A 3 -35.48 -9.60 4.70
CA ASN A 3 -34.34 -8.96 5.38
C ASN A 3 -33.44 -8.39 4.28
N ASP A 4 -33.29 -7.07 4.25
CA ASP A 4 -32.45 -6.40 3.24
C ASP A 4 -30.99 -6.72 3.54
N TRP A 5 -30.50 -7.83 3.00
CA TRP A 5 -29.19 -8.38 3.25
C TRP A 5 -28.08 -7.37 2.92
N LYS A 6 -28.31 -6.45 1.98
CA LYS A 6 -27.38 -5.39 1.61
C LYS A 6 -27.11 -4.39 2.74
N LYS A 7 -28.03 -4.27 3.70
CA LYS A 7 -27.86 -3.40 4.88
C LYS A 7 -27.10 -4.07 6.03
N THR A 8 -26.73 -5.34 5.89
CA THR A 8 -25.94 -6.04 6.90
C THR A 8 -24.43 -5.86 6.64
N ALA A 9 -23.61 -5.95 7.70
CA ALA A 9 -22.15 -5.86 7.55
C ALA A 9 -21.60 -6.90 6.56
N ARG A 10 -22.08 -8.17 6.65
CA ARG A 10 -21.64 -9.25 5.76
C ARG A 10 -22.15 -9.06 4.32
N GLY A 11 -23.33 -8.49 4.15
CA GLY A 11 -23.86 -8.17 2.83
C GLY A 11 -23.07 -7.08 2.14
N GLN A 12 -22.70 -6.01 2.87
CA GLN A 12 -21.82 -4.96 2.33
C GLN A 12 -20.41 -5.47 2.05
N ALA A 13 -19.87 -6.32 2.91
CA ALA A 13 -18.57 -6.96 2.63
C ALA A 13 -18.61 -7.80 1.35
N LEU A 14 -19.71 -8.51 1.09
CA LEU A 14 -19.89 -9.28 -0.14
C LEU A 14 -19.90 -8.35 -1.37
N GLU A 15 -20.67 -7.26 -1.36
CA GLU A 15 -20.72 -6.30 -2.48
C GLU A 15 -19.33 -5.73 -2.80
N VAL A 16 -18.56 -5.33 -1.77
CA VAL A 16 -17.18 -4.85 -1.95
C VAL A 16 -16.27 -5.93 -2.53
N LEU A 17 -16.39 -7.18 -2.05
CA LEU A 17 -15.55 -8.28 -2.56
C LEU A 17 -15.87 -8.65 -4.01
N GLU A 18 -17.11 -8.52 -4.44
CA GLU A 18 -17.48 -8.70 -5.85
C GLU A 18 -16.83 -7.65 -6.75
N GLU A 19 -16.86 -6.38 -6.38
CA GLU A 19 -16.16 -5.33 -7.12
C GLU A 19 -14.65 -5.62 -7.19
N VAL A 20 -14.04 -6.09 -6.08
CA VAL A 20 -12.60 -6.41 -6.04
C VAL A 20 -12.25 -7.64 -6.88
N PHE A 21 -13.01 -8.72 -6.77
CA PHE A 21 -12.66 -10.01 -7.38
C PHE A 21 -13.13 -10.17 -8.81
N GLN A 22 -14.24 -9.52 -9.18
CA GLN A 22 -14.87 -9.68 -10.49
C GLN A 22 -14.63 -8.48 -11.41
N GLU A 23 -14.57 -7.26 -10.85
CA GLU A 23 -14.39 -6.04 -11.60
C GLU A 23 -12.95 -5.49 -11.53
N GLY A 24 -12.10 -6.07 -10.68
CA GLY A 24 -10.70 -5.65 -10.50
C GLY A 24 -10.52 -4.33 -9.74
N ALA A 25 -11.54 -3.90 -8.98
CA ALA A 25 -11.45 -2.69 -8.18
C ALA A 25 -10.37 -2.83 -7.08
N TYR A 26 -9.72 -1.73 -6.72
CA TYR A 26 -8.83 -1.71 -5.57
C TYR A 26 -9.64 -1.78 -4.27
N SER A 27 -9.26 -2.70 -3.38
CA SER A 27 -10.00 -3.00 -2.15
C SER A 27 -10.23 -1.78 -1.26
N ASN A 28 -9.24 -0.90 -1.14
CA ASN A 28 -9.36 0.33 -0.35
C ASN A 28 -10.32 1.35 -0.97
N ILE A 29 -10.39 1.44 -2.30
CA ILE A 29 -11.28 2.38 -3.01
C ILE A 29 -12.72 1.89 -2.92
N ALA A 30 -12.99 0.62 -3.27
CA ALA A 30 -14.30 0.02 -3.18
C ALA A 30 -14.84 0.08 -1.74
N LEU A 31 -14.05 -0.32 -0.75
CA LEU A 31 -14.43 -0.28 0.66
C LEU A 31 -14.81 1.13 1.12
N ASN A 32 -13.99 2.14 0.82
CA ASN A 32 -14.28 3.52 1.21
C ASN A 32 -15.55 4.05 0.54
N ALA A 33 -15.79 3.74 -0.74
CA ALA A 33 -16.98 4.14 -1.46
C ALA A 33 -18.27 3.55 -0.85
N HIS A 34 -18.22 2.29 -0.42
CA HIS A 34 -19.35 1.64 0.27
C HIS A 34 -19.56 2.20 1.68
N LEU A 35 -18.50 2.29 2.49
CA LEU A 35 -18.62 2.72 3.88
C LEU A 35 -19.04 4.19 4.04
N SER A 36 -18.66 5.07 3.11
CA SER A 36 -19.06 6.48 3.12
C SER A 36 -20.56 6.69 2.91
N LYS A 37 -21.21 5.79 2.18
CA LYS A 37 -22.67 5.80 1.91
C LYS A 37 -23.47 4.95 2.87
N SER A 38 -22.78 4.21 3.75
CA SER A 38 -23.39 3.19 4.62
C SER A 38 -23.96 3.83 5.90
N HIS A 39 -25.13 3.32 6.33
CA HIS A 39 -25.75 3.64 7.62
C HIS A 39 -25.36 2.64 8.73
N LEU A 40 -24.31 1.86 8.53
CA LEU A 40 -23.80 0.92 9.52
C LEU A 40 -23.22 1.65 10.74
N THR A 41 -23.30 0.98 11.89
CA THR A 41 -22.58 1.45 13.10
C THR A 41 -21.05 1.38 12.90
N ASP A 42 -20.28 2.09 13.69
CA ASP A 42 -18.81 2.06 13.62
C ASP A 42 -18.26 0.64 13.85
N LYS A 43 -18.92 -0.15 14.72
CA LYS A 43 -18.57 -1.57 14.95
C LYS A 43 -18.81 -2.42 13.71
N ASP A 44 -19.92 -2.19 13.01
CA ASP A 44 -20.24 -2.92 11.79
C ASP A 44 -19.31 -2.51 10.65
N LYS A 45 -18.98 -1.21 10.52
CA LYS A 45 -17.98 -0.70 9.56
C LYS A 45 -16.60 -1.33 9.79
N ALA A 46 -16.20 -1.46 11.07
CA ALA A 46 -14.96 -2.14 11.42
C ALA A 46 -15.01 -3.64 11.04
N LEU A 47 -16.15 -4.29 11.21
CA LEU A 47 -16.35 -5.70 10.81
C LEU A 47 -16.31 -5.83 9.27
N VAL A 48 -16.95 -4.95 8.51
CA VAL A 48 -16.85 -4.94 7.04
C VAL A 48 -15.39 -4.82 6.61
N THR A 49 -14.68 -3.88 7.19
CA THR A 49 -13.25 -3.63 6.90
C THR A 49 -12.41 -4.87 7.17
N GLU A 50 -12.61 -5.52 8.32
CA GLU A 50 -11.89 -6.74 8.70
C GLU A 50 -12.19 -7.90 7.75
N ILE A 51 -13.48 -8.13 7.41
CA ILE A 51 -13.88 -9.20 6.51
C ILE A 51 -13.30 -8.98 5.11
N VAL A 52 -13.39 -7.76 4.57
CA VAL A 52 -12.90 -7.44 3.22
C VAL A 52 -11.38 -7.64 3.15
N TYR A 53 -10.62 -6.92 3.97
CA TYR A 53 -9.16 -7.01 3.91
C TYR A 53 -8.64 -8.40 4.26
N GLY A 54 -9.23 -9.05 5.25
CA GLY A 54 -8.84 -10.39 5.65
C GLY A 54 -9.13 -11.44 4.57
N THR A 55 -10.29 -11.38 3.92
CA THR A 55 -10.62 -12.27 2.80
C THR A 55 -9.69 -12.05 1.60
N VAL A 56 -9.45 -10.81 1.22
CA VAL A 56 -8.50 -10.47 0.13
C VAL A 56 -7.09 -10.93 0.49
N ALA A 57 -6.62 -10.64 1.71
CA ALA A 57 -5.28 -11.01 2.13
C ALA A 57 -5.03 -12.53 2.09
N ARG A 58 -6.06 -13.34 2.33
CA ARG A 58 -5.97 -14.80 2.45
C ARG A 58 -6.64 -15.57 1.30
N LYS A 59 -6.97 -14.90 0.21
CA LYS A 59 -7.74 -15.48 -0.90
C LYS A 59 -7.20 -16.83 -1.38
N ILE A 60 -5.89 -16.95 -1.66
CA ILE A 60 -5.30 -18.22 -2.15
C ILE A 60 -5.43 -19.34 -1.13
N THR A 61 -5.24 -19.05 0.16
CA THR A 61 -5.44 -20.02 1.26
C THR A 61 -6.88 -20.48 1.32
N LEU A 62 -7.82 -19.53 1.28
CA LEU A 62 -9.26 -19.80 1.35
C LEU A 62 -9.74 -20.61 0.14
N GLU A 63 -9.31 -20.24 -1.07
CA GLU A 63 -9.61 -21.00 -2.30
C GLU A 63 -9.07 -22.42 -2.23
N TRP A 64 -7.85 -22.60 -1.72
CA TRP A 64 -7.26 -23.93 -1.56
C TRP A 64 -8.07 -24.77 -0.55
N ILE A 65 -8.53 -24.20 0.55
CA ILE A 65 -9.38 -24.90 1.53
C ILE A 65 -10.72 -25.26 0.90
N LEU A 66 -11.39 -24.34 0.19
CA LEU A 66 -12.66 -24.59 -0.48
C LEU A 66 -12.56 -25.71 -1.53
N ALA A 67 -11.43 -25.82 -2.22
CA ALA A 67 -11.20 -26.88 -3.22
C ALA A 67 -11.22 -28.30 -2.63
N HIS A 68 -11.13 -28.47 -1.31
CA HIS A 68 -11.30 -29.78 -0.64
C HIS A 68 -12.76 -30.15 -0.39
N VAL A 69 -13.69 -29.21 -0.56
CA VAL A 69 -15.11 -29.42 -0.29
C VAL A 69 -16.02 -29.07 -1.46
N ILE A 70 -15.51 -28.35 -2.44
CA ILE A 70 -16.19 -27.97 -3.69
C ILE A 70 -15.49 -28.68 -4.84
N GLU A 71 -16.22 -29.60 -5.51
CA GLU A 71 -15.66 -30.41 -6.59
C GLU A 71 -15.45 -29.58 -7.88
N ASP A 72 -16.37 -28.68 -8.17
CA ASP A 72 -16.37 -27.92 -9.42
C ASP A 72 -16.77 -26.46 -9.15
N ARG A 73 -15.78 -25.56 -9.15
CA ARG A 73 -15.98 -24.13 -8.94
C ARG A 73 -16.80 -23.48 -10.08
N ASP A 74 -16.61 -23.95 -11.30
CA ASP A 74 -17.21 -23.31 -12.48
C ASP A 74 -18.73 -23.50 -12.55
N LYS A 75 -19.27 -24.43 -11.76
CA LYS A 75 -20.71 -24.61 -11.58
C LYS A 75 -21.34 -23.63 -10.60
N LEU A 76 -20.52 -22.87 -9.86
CA LEU A 76 -21.00 -21.90 -8.89
C LEU A 76 -21.13 -20.52 -9.51
N GLU A 77 -22.21 -19.81 -9.15
CA GLU A 77 -22.27 -18.37 -9.42
C GLU A 77 -21.13 -17.67 -8.66
N ALA A 78 -20.48 -16.70 -9.28
CA ALA A 78 -19.29 -16.03 -8.71
C ALA A 78 -19.56 -15.46 -7.31
N TRP A 79 -20.71 -14.80 -7.12
CA TRP A 79 -21.10 -14.24 -5.82
C TRP A 79 -21.31 -15.31 -4.72
N VAL A 80 -21.72 -16.52 -5.08
CA VAL A 80 -21.85 -17.63 -4.11
C VAL A 80 -20.47 -18.05 -3.64
N TYR A 81 -19.51 -18.11 -4.56
CA TYR A 81 -18.12 -18.41 -4.23
C TYR A 81 -17.50 -17.34 -3.35
N ASP A 82 -17.73 -16.07 -3.65
CA ASP A 82 -17.25 -14.94 -2.84
C ASP A 82 -17.90 -14.94 -1.44
N LEU A 83 -19.18 -15.29 -1.34
CA LEU A 83 -19.87 -15.48 -0.06
C LEU A 83 -19.25 -16.63 0.75
N LEU A 84 -18.84 -17.72 0.10
CA LEU A 84 -18.15 -18.82 0.78
C LEU A 84 -16.75 -18.40 1.24
N LEU A 85 -16.00 -17.62 0.44
CA LEU A 85 -14.68 -17.11 0.81
C LEU A 85 -14.74 -16.24 2.07
N LEU A 86 -15.62 -15.23 2.09
CA LEU A 86 -15.76 -14.34 3.25
C LEU A 86 -16.30 -15.06 4.51
N SER A 87 -17.12 -16.07 4.31
CA SER A 87 -17.64 -16.88 5.43
C SER A 87 -16.55 -17.79 5.98
N LEU A 88 -15.80 -18.45 5.11
CA LEU A 88 -14.65 -19.27 5.52
C LEU A 88 -13.56 -18.42 6.22
N TYR A 89 -13.30 -17.22 5.74
CA TYR A 89 -12.38 -16.30 6.44
C TYR A 89 -12.81 -16.08 7.90
N GLN A 90 -14.09 -15.80 8.13
CA GLN A 90 -14.60 -15.59 9.48
C GLN A 90 -14.50 -16.87 10.34
N LEU A 91 -14.82 -18.05 9.78
CA LEU A 91 -14.72 -19.32 10.47
C LEU A 91 -13.30 -19.70 10.86
N ALA A 92 -12.32 -19.32 10.02
CA ALA A 92 -10.92 -19.72 10.18
C ALA A 92 -10.07 -18.76 11.00
N TYR A 93 -10.44 -17.45 11.03
CA TYR A 93 -9.56 -16.40 11.54
C TYR A 93 -10.21 -15.40 12.50
N LEU A 94 -11.54 -15.46 12.72
CA LEU A 94 -12.24 -14.55 13.63
C LEU A 94 -12.83 -15.29 14.82
N ASP A 95 -11.99 -15.66 15.78
CA ASP A 95 -12.36 -16.46 16.95
C ASP A 95 -13.51 -15.90 17.79
N LYS A 96 -13.69 -14.57 17.77
CA LYS A 96 -14.76 -13.89 18.51
C LYS A 96 -16.14 -14.01 17.87
N ILE A 97 -16.21 -14.51 16.63
CA ILE A 97 -17.48 -14.67 15.91
C ILE A 97 -17.92 -16.14 15.98
N PRO A 98 -19.08 -16.43 16.60
CA PRO A 98 -19.57 -17.80 16.67
C PRO A 98 -19.84 -18.40 15.29
N ALA A 99 -19.39 -19.62 15.04
CA ALA A 99 -19.54 -20.29 13.74
C ALA A 99 -21.01 -20.35 13.27
N HIS A 100 -21.97 -20.59 14.19
CA HIS A 100 -23.39 -20.62 13.84
C HIS A 100 -23.90 -19.26 13.32
N ALA A 101 -23.36 -18.13 13.82
CA ALA A 101 -23.76 -16.82 13.34
C ALA A 101 -23.27 -16.59 11.90
N VAL A 102 -22.02 -16.99 11.59
CA VAL A 102 -21.48 -16.92 10.23
C VAL A 102 -22.32 -17.73 9.26
N VAL A 103 -22.62 -19.00 9.61
CA VAL A 103 -23.42 -19.90 8.75
C VAL A 103 -24.83 -19.37 8.54
N ASN A 104 -25.51 -18.93 9.61
CA ASN A 104 -26.88 -18.41 9.51
C ASN A 104 -26.98 -17.18 8.63
N ASP A 105 -26.05 -16.22 8.77
CA ASP A 105 -26.04 -15.00 7.96
C ASP A 105 -25.74 -15.31 6.49
N ALA A 106 -24.76 -16.20 6.22
CA ALA A 106 -24.43 -16.61 4.86
C ALA A 106 -25.64 -17.29 4.17
N VAL A 107 -26.33 -18.20 4.88
CA VAL A 107 -27.55 -18.85 4.36
C VAL A 107 -28.66 -17.83 4.12
N SER A 108 -28.83 -16.85 5.03
CA SER A 108 -29.79 -15.77 4.87
C SER A 108 -29.50 -14.91 3.64
N ILE A 109 -28.25 -14.52 3.42
CA ILE A 109 -27.82 -13.79 2.22
C ILE A 109 -28.12 -14.62 0.96
N ALA A 110 -27.70 -15.88 0.95
CA ALA A 110 -27.92 -16.77 -0.19
C ALA A 110 -29.42 -16.96 -0.53
N LYS A 111 -30.25 -17.06 0.49
CA LYS A 111 -31.72 -17.19 0.33
C LYS A 111 -32.36 -15.93 -0.23
N ASN A 112 -31.94 -14.75 0.25
CA ASN A 112 -32.57 -13.47 -0.13
C ASN A 112 -32.03 -12.91 -1.45
N ARG A 113 -30.81 -13.26 -1.85
CA ARG A 113 -30.16 -12.81 -3.09
C ARG A 113 -30.37 -13.81 -4.24
N GLY A 114 -30.39 -15.11 -3.95
CA GLY A 114 -30.42 -16.15 -4.97
C GLY A 114 -31.72 -16.15 -5.78
N ASN A 115 -31.63 -15.95 -7.08
CA ASN A 115 -32.76 -16.12 -8.01
C ASN A 115 -33.02 -17.59 -8.36
N LYS A 116 -32.08 -18.48 -8.11
CA LYS A 116 -32.17 -19.92 -8.32
C LYS A 116 -32.33 -20.64 -6.98
N LYS A 117 -33.32 -21.52 -6.87
CA LYS A 117 -33.50 -22.36 -5.70
C LYS A 117 -32.30 -23.29 -5.53
N GLY A 118 -31.66 -23.28 -4.35
CA GLY A 118 -30.60 -24.20 -3.99
C GLY A 118 -29.28 -23.57 -3.53
N ALA A 119 -29.03 -22.28 -3.80
CA ALA A 119 -27.80 -21.61 -3.34
C ALA A 119 -27.68 -21.66 -1.80
N GLU A 120 -28.79 -21.47 -1.06
CA GLU A 120 -28.84 -21.53 0.39
C GLU A 120 -28.54 -22.93 0.95
N LYS A 121 -28.94 -23.98 0.23
CA LYS A 121 -28.66 -25.37 0.63
C LYS A 121 -27.19 -25.70 0.46
N LEU A 122 -26.59 -25.28 -0.68
CA LEU A 122 -25.17 -25.46 -0.95
C LEU A 122 -24.31 -24.71 0.07
N VAL A 123 -24.58 -23.42 0.28
CA VAL A 123 -23.85 -22.59 1.26
C VAL A 123 -23.92 -23.22 2.65
N ASN A 124 -25.11 -23.67 3.10
CA ASN A 124 -25.26 -24.34 4.38
C ASN A 124 -24.44 -25.63 4.46
N ALA A 125 -24.51 -26.48 3.43
CA ALA A 125 -23.80 -27.76 3.41
C ALA A 125 -22.27 -27.56 3.45
N VAL A 126 -21.74 -26.66 2.65
CA VAL A 126 -20.30 -26.35 2.57
C VAL A 126 -19.81 -25.78 3.91
N LEU A 127 -20.47 -24.74 4.44
CA LEU A 127 -20.01 -24.08 5.65
C LEU A 127 -20.16 -24.96 6.90
N ARG A 128 -21.22 -25.80 6.99
CA ARG A 128 -21.35 -26.79 8.08
C ARG A 128 -20.23 -27.82 8.02
N LYS A 129 -19.89 -28.34 6.84
CA LYS A 129 -18.79 -29.29 6.69
C LYS A 129 -17.46 -28.67 7.17
N LEU A 130 -17.18 -27.42 6.75
CA LEU A 130 -15.95 -26.69 7.13
C LEU A 130 -15.90 -26.35 8.64
N SER A 131 -17.05 -26.06 9.28
CA SER A 131 -17.11 -25.74 10.70
C SER A 131 -17.11 -26.94 11.63
N SER A 132 -17.36 -28.15 11.12
CA SER A 132 -17.48 -29.38 11.92
C SER A 132 -16.23 -30.25 11.94
N GLN A 133 -15.22 -29.94 11.16
CA GLN A 133 -13.98 -30.72 11.04
C GLN A 133 -12.75 -29.79 10.97
N PRO A 134 -11.55 -30.29 11.32
CA PRO A 134 -10.32 -29.55 11.14
C PRO A 134 -10.13 -29.13 9.67
N LEU A 135 -9.71 -27.89 9.46
CA LEU A 135 -9.39 -27.40 8.11
C LEU A 135 -8.16 -28.12 7.55
N PRO A 136 -8.05 -28.25 6.23
CA PRO A 136 -6.85 -28.81 5.58
C PRO A 136 -5.60 -28.05 6.01
N ASP A 137 -4.51 -28.78 6.25
CA ASP A 137 -3.23 -28.24 6.71
C ASP A 137 -2.27 -28.02 5.52
N PRO A 138 -1.92 -26.75 5.20
CA PRO A 138 -1.00 -26.44 4.11
C PRO A 138 0.41 -27.01 4.29
N SER A 139 0.84 -27.32 5.52
CA SER A 139 2.16 -27.89 5.80
C SER A 139 2.40 -29.25 5.13
N LYS A 140 1.33 -29.96 4.78
CA LYS A 140 1.35 -31.26 4.09
C LYS A 140 1.65 -31.14 2.58
N ILE A 141 1.68 -29.94 2.03
CA ILE A 141 2.00 -29.71 0.62
C ILE A 141 3.49 -29.94 0.39
N LYS A 142 3.84 -30.93 -0.45
CA LYS A 142 5.24 -31.37 -0.68
C LYS A 142 6.09 -30.33 -1.41
N ARG A 143 5.50 -29.61 -2.38
CA ARG A 143 6.22 -28.59 -3.18
C ARG A 143 6.35 -27.31 -2.37
N VAL A 144 7.58 -26.94 -1.99
CA VAL A 144 7.88 -25.82 -1.08
C VAL A 144 7.22 -24.50 -1.51
N ASN A 145 7.45 -24.06 -2.75
CA ASN A 145 6.87 -22.79 -3.23
C ASN A 145 5.34 -22.82 -3.25
N LYS A 146 4.70 -23.97 -3.56
CA LYS A 146 3.25 -24.13 -3.48
C LYS A 146 2.76 -24.12 -2.03
N ARG A 147 3.51 -24.76 -1.12
CA ARG A 147 3.21 -24.71 0.31
C ARG A 147 3.21 -23.30 0.84
N TYR A 148 4.27 -22.53 0.59
CA TYR A 148 4.34 -21.13 1.00
C TYR A 148 3.31 -20.25 0.31
N SER A 149 3.03 -20.50 -0.97
CA SER A 149 1.94 -19.82 -1.69
C SER A 149 0.60 -19.98 -0.97
N VAL A 150 0.25 -21.19 -0.57
CA VAL A 150 -1.01 -21.47 0.14
C VAL A 150 -0.94 -20.95 1.58
N GLN A 151 0.16 -21.18 2.28
CA GLN A 151 0.31 -20.82 3.69
C GLN A 151 0.28 -19.30 3.92
N TYR A 152 0.90 -18.55 3.02
CA TYR A 152 1.01 -17.08 3.11
C TYR A 152 0.13 -16.34 2.09
N SER A 153 -0.71 -17.07 1.36
CA SER A 153 -1.63 -16.51 0.36
C SER A 153 -0.94 -15.58 -0.65
N LEU A 154 0.20 -16.03 -1.18
CA LEU A 154 0.98 -15.33 -2.20
C LEU A 154 0.98 -16.11 -3.51
N PRO A 155 0.95 -15.48 -4.69
CA PRO A 155 1.18 -16.18 -5.94
C PRO A 155 2.50 -16.97 -5.94
N VAL A 156 2.52 -18.16 -6.53
CA VAL A 156 3.72 -19.02 -6.54
C VAL A 156 4.94 -18.31 -7.16
N TRP A 157 4.71 -17.51 -8.21
CA TRP A 157 5.77 -16.74 -8.87
C TRP A 157 6.39 -15.71 -7.91
N LEU A 158 5.57 -15.04 -7.09
CA LEU A 158 6.04 -14.03 -6.12
C LEU A 158 6.80 -14.69 -4.97
N VAL A 159 6.32 -15.84 -4.47
CA VAL A 159 7.06 -16.64 -3.48
C VAL A 159 8.44 -16.97 -4.00
N LYS A 160 8.53 -17.53 -5.23
CA LYS A 160 9.81 -17.87 -5.85
C LYS A 160 10.71 -16.64 -5.99
N LYS A 161 10.15 -15.53 -6.52
CA LYS A 161 10.87 -14.27 -6.73
C LYS A 161 11.51 -13.74 -5.45
N LEU A 162 10.77 -13.70 -4.34
CA LEU A 162 11.27 -13.17 -3.08
C LEU A 162 12.27 -14.12 -2.41
N ILE A 163 12.11 -15.43 -2.55
CA ILE A 163 13.11 -16.40 -2.09
C ILE A 163 14.42 -16.26 -2.88
N ASP A 164 14.33 -16.16 -4.20
CA ASP A 164 15.51 -16.00 -5.07
C ASP A 164 16.27 -14.68 -4.75
N GLN A 165 15.55 -13.61 -4.38
CA GLN A 165 16.13 -12.29 -4.10
C GLN A 165 16.69 -12.15 -2.68
N TYR A 166 15.99 -12.69 -1.67
CA TYR A 166 16.29 -12.45 -0.24
C TYR A 166 16.82 -13.66 0.51
N GLY A 167 16.79 -14.85 -0.11
CA GLY A 167 16.98 -16.12 0.57
C GLY A 167 15.73 -16.57 1.33
N GLU A 168 15.66 -17.88 1.65
CA GLU A 168 14.45 -18.49 2.21
C GLU A 168 14.08 -17.89 3.58
N ASP A 169 15.05 -17.77 4.49
CA ASP A 169 14.78 -17.30 5.87
C ASP A 169 14.19 -15.89 5.90
N ARG A 170 14.78 -14.96 5.14
CA ARG A 170 14.29 -13.59 5.09
C ARG A 170 12.97 -13.48 4.34
N ALA A 171 12.79 -14.23 3.26
CA ALA A 171 11.54 -14.30 2.55
C ALA A 171 10.40 -14.80 3.45
N LEU A 172 10.65 -15.82 4.29
CA LEU A 172 9.67 -16.29 5.27
C LEU A 172 9.32 -15.23 6.31
N ALA A 173 10.29 -14.48 6.82
CA ALA A 173 10.03 -13.37 7.74
C ALA A 173 9.15 -12.28 7.08
N ILE A 174 9.43 -11.93 5.80
CA ILE A 174 8.59 -11.03 5.01
C ILE A 174 7.17 -11.60 4.91
N PHE A 175 7.00 -12.87 4.50
CA PHE A 175 5.67 -13.49 4.32
C PHE A 175 4.87 -13.49 5.62
N GLN A 176 5.48 -13.80 6.76
CA GLN A 176 4.85 -13.79 8.08
C GLN A 176 4.37 -12.39 8.46
N SER A 177 5.18 -11.36 8.17
CA SER A 177 4.87 -9.97 8.50
C SER A 177 3.63 -9.42 7.79
N LEU A 178 3.25 -10.02 6.65
CA LEU A 178 2.09 -9.57 5.85
C LEU A 178 0.75 -9.73 6.57
N PHE A 179 0.69 -10.56 7.61
CA PHE A 179 -0.51 -10.78 8.41
C PHE A 179 -0.51 -10.05 9.75
N VAL A 180 0.57 -9.35 10.06
CA VAL A 180 0.64 -8.51 11.24
C VAL A 180 -0.17 -7.23 11.00
N ARG A 181 -0.97 -6.84 11.99
CA ARG A 181 -1.80 -5.64 11.91
C ARG A 181 -0.94 -4.40 11.64
N ASN A 182 -1.39 -3.55 10.71
CA ASN A 182 -0.71 -2.29 10.43
C ASN A 182 -0.73 -1.36 11.64
N LYS A 183 0.40 -0.72 11.91
CA LYS A 183 0.46 0.44 12.79
C LYS A 183 -0.26 1.62 12.12
N ALA A 184 -0.89 2.47 12.90
CA ALA A 184 -1.26 3.80 12.46
C ALA A 184 -0.03 4.71 12.60
N SER A 185 0.40 5.34 11.52
CA SER A 185 1.56 6.24 11.50
C SER A 185 1.19 7.61 10.94
N VAL A 186 1.76 8.63 11.54
CA VAL A 186 1.61 10.03 11.11
C VAL A 186 2.95 10.74 11.15
N ARG A 187 3.08 11.73 10.28
CA ARG A 187 4.15 12.72 10.32
C ARG A 187 3.67 13.95 11.08
N VAL A 188 4.44 14.41 12.04
CA VAL A 188 4.22 15.67 12.74
C VAL A 188 4.76 16.81 11.88
N THR A 189 3.98 17.86 11.68
CA THR A 189 4.36 19.00 10.84
C THR A 189 5.28 19.96 11.62
N ASP A 190 4.95 20.22 12.89
CA ASP A 190 5.78 21.01 13.82
C ASP A 190 6.38 20.09 14.88
N VAL A 191 7.65 19.73 14.69
CA VAL A 191 8.38 18.80 15.56
C VAL A 191 8.50 19.32 17.00
N SER A 192 8.44 20.64 17.22
CA SER A 192 8.48 21.20 18.58
C SER A 192 7.27 20.79 19.44
N ARG A 193 6.16 20.42 18.80
CA ARG A 193 4.92 19.93 19.46
C ARG A 193 4.82 18.40 19.53
N MET A 194 5.87 17.69 19.17
CA MET A 194 5.81 16.22 19.06
C MET A 194 5.41 15.52 20.35
N GLU A 195 6.01 15.93 21.50
CA GLU A 195 5.70 15.34 22.81
C GLU A 195 4.25 15.62 23.22
N GLU A 196 3.80 16.87 23.08
CA GLU A 196 2.41 17.27 23.35
C GLU A 196 1.42 16.38 22.55
N ILE A 197 1.69 16.20 21.26
CA ILE A 197 0.83 15.43 20.38
C ILE A 197 0.89 13.93 20.71
N ALA A 198 2.08 13.42 21.05
CA ALA A 198 2.26 12.03 21.45
C ALA A 198 1.44 11.72 22.73
N ASP A 199 1.58 12.54 23.76
CA ASP A 199 0.86 12.40 25.03
C ASP A 199 -0.67 12.49 24.82
N ALA A 200 -1.13 13.51 24.12
CA ALA A 200 -2.56 13.75 23.89
C ALA A 200 -3.21 12.64 23.04
N THR A 201 -2.47 12.04 22.12
CA THR A 201 -2.99 10.97 21.25
C THR A 201 -2.70 9.56 21.77
N GLY A 202 -1.83 9.41 22.78
CA GLY A 202 -1.31 8.13 23.23
C GLY A 202 -0.48 7.42 22.15
N ALA A 203 0.23 8.17 21.33
CA ALA A 203 1.14 7.67 20.31
C ALA A 203 2.58 7.64 20.86
N GLU A 204 3.41 6.80 20.23
CA GLU A 204 4.83 6.69 20.55
C GLU A 204 5.66 7.30 19.40
N ARG A 205 6.87 7.75 19.70
CA ARG A 205 7.81 8.18 18.65
C ARG A 205 8.16 7.00 17.74
N SER A 206 8.25 7.25 16.46
CA SER A 206 8.77 6.27 15.50
C SER A 206 10.26 6.02 15.75
N GLU A 207 10.66 4.75 15.75
CA GLU A 207 12.08 4.37 15.75
C GLU A 207 12.75 4.68 14.40
N LEU A 208 11.96 4.71 13.33
CA LEU A 208 12.44 4.84 11.96
C LEU A 208 12.48 6.29 11.47
N SER A 209 11.46 7.08 11.81
CA SER A 209 11.32 8.46 11.35
C SER A 209 11.43 9.46 12.48
N PRO A 210 12.36 10.44 12.42
CA PRO A 210 12.52 11.45 13.46
C PRO A 210 11.32 12.41 13.59
N VAL A 211 10.44 12.44 12.59
CA VAL A 211 9.22 13.26 12.56
C VAL A 211 7.94 12.44 12.69
N GLY A 212 8.08 11.14 12.99
CA GLY A 212 7.00 10.18 13.01
C GLY A 212 6.44 9.90 14.40
N LEU A 213 5.11 9.75 14.47
CA LEU A 213 4.42 9.14 15.60
C LEU A 213 3.67 7.90 15.13
N VAL A 214 3.64 6.85 15.96
CA VAL A 214 3.02 5.57 15.68
C VAL A 214 2.10 5.10 16.80
N LYS A 215 1.08 4.31 16.42
CA LYS A 215 0.21 3.59 17.36
C LYS A 215 -0.02 2.18 16.87
N SER A 216 -0.03 1.23 17.77
CA SER A 216 -0.38 -0.17 17.48
C SER A 216 -1.83 -0.33 16.98
N SER A 217 -2.70 0.60 17.38
CA SER A 217 -4.10 0.67 16.97
C SER A 217 -4.64 2.08 17.15
N GLY A 218 -5.65 2.45 16.37
CA GLY A 218 -6.31 3.74 16.50
C GLY A 218 -6.38 4.50 15.18
N TYR A 219 -6.83 5.74 15.27
CA TYR A 219 -7.17 6.57 14.13
C TYR A 219 -6.79 8.02 14.43
N PHE A 220 -5.98 8.62 13.57
CA PHE A 220 -5.51 10.00 13.73
C PHE A 220 -6.35 11.03 12.97
N ALA A 221 -6.97 10.65 11.82
CA ALA A 221 -7.68 11.61 10.97
C ALA A 221 -8.91 12.26 11.63
N GLY A 222 -9.42 11.69 12.73
CA GLY A 222 -10.51 12.28 13.52
C GLY A 222 -10.05 13.27 14.59
N THR A 223 -8.75 13.42 14.81
CA THR A 223 -8.21 14.33 15.84
C THR A 223 -8.22 15.79 15.37
N GLU A 224 -8.30 16.73 16.32
CA GLU A 224 -8.16 18.16 16.01
C GLU A 224 -6.77 18.47 15.44
N TYR A 225 -5.71 17.80 15.93
CA TYR A 225 -4.35 17.94 15.41
C TYR A 225 -4.24 17.65 13.90
N PHE A 226 -5.02 16.66 13.39
CA PHE A 226 -5.07 16.40 11.96
C PHE A 226 -5.81 17.49 11.20
N LYS A 227 -6.95 17.95 11.72
CA LYS A 227 -7.76 19.02 11.09
C LYS A 227 -7.00 20.35 11.03
N GLU A 228 -6.24 20.67 12.08
CA GLU A 228 -5.40 21.86 12.18
C GLU A 228 -4.11 21.78 11.35
N GLY A 229 -3.86 20.67 10.65
CA GLY A 229 -2.67 20.51 9.81
C GLY A 229 -1.38 20.19 10.59
N LEU A 230 -1.47 19.86 11.87
CA LEU A 230 -0.31 19.49 12.71
C LEU A 230 0.14 18.05 12.48
N LEU A 231 -0.73 17.24 11.88
CA LEU A 231 -0.46 15.85 11.51
C LEU A 231 -0.78 15.57 10.05
N THR A 232 0.02 14.70 9.44
CA THR A 232 -0.26 14.10 8.14
C THR A 232 -0.19 12.60 8.26
N ILE A 233 -1.25 11.88 7.78
CA ILE A 233 -1.21 10.42 7.71
C ILE A 233 -0.19 10.03 6.65
N GLN A 234 0.90 9.43 7.08
CA GLN A 234 1.98 9.02 6.20
C GLN A 234 2.73 7.85 6.84
N ASP A 235 3.06 6.83 6.03
CA ASP A 235 3.87 5.72 6.51
C ASP A 235 5.28 6.18 6.90
N GLU A 236 5.86 5.53 7.89
CA GLU A 236 7.19 5.87 8.43
C GLU A 236 8.27 5.88 7.33
N THR A 237 8.23 4.93 6.39
CA THR A 237 9.18 4.85 5.28
C THR A 237 9.04 5.99 4.27
N SER A 238 7.80 6.39 3.98
CA SER A 238 7.53 7.56 3.13
C SER A 238 8.00 8.88 3.76
N GLN A 239 8.07 8.94 5.09
CA GLN A 239 8.57 10.12 5.81
C GLN A 239 10.08 10.31 5.65
N LEU A 240 10.83 9.25 5.32
CA LEU A 240 12.28 9.31 5.13
C LEU A 240 12.68 9.99 3.80
N VAL A 241 11.77 10.14 2.85
CA VAL A 241 12.11 10.61 1.49
C VAL A 241 12.51 12.08 1.47
N ALA A 242 11.69 12.99 2.01
CA ALA A 242 11.97 14.43 1.93
C ALA A 242 13.30 14.83 2.63
N PRO A 243 13.67 14.27 3.79
CA PRO A 243 14.97 14.56 4.41
C PRO A 243 16.18 14.25 3.53
N THR A 244 16.09 13.22 2.65
CA THR A 244 17.22 12.84 1.80
C THR A 244 17.57 13.89 0.73
N LEU A 245 16.65 14.81 0.41
CA LEU A 245 16.95 15.89 -0.53
C LEU A 245 17.85 16.97 0.08
N GLY A 246 17.97 17.03 1.40
CA GLY A 246 18.82 18.03 2.06
C GLY A 246 18.42 19.48 1.75
N ILE A 247 17.11 19.76 1.84
CA ILE A 247 16.52 21.08 1.51
C ILE A 247 17.00 22.13 2.52
N GLN A 248 17.46 23.30 2.03
CA GLN A 248 17.98 24.41 2.83
C GLN A 248 16.99 25.58 2.96
N GLY A 249 15.97 25.63 2.08
CA GLY A 249 14.87 26.60 2.18
C GLY A 249 14.59 27.46 0.96
N GLU A 250 15.53 27.60 0.02
CA GLU A 250 15.40 28.51 -1.13
C GLU A 250 15.30 27.78 -2.47
N GLU A 251 15.29 26.44 -2.43
CA GLU A 251 15.38 25.61 -3.64
C GLU A 251 14.09 25.61 -4.47
N GLU A 252 14.27 25.57 -5.78
CA GLU A 252 13.23 25.16 -6.73
C GLU A 252 13.27 23.63 -6.86
N ILE A 253 12.22 22.97 -6.40
CA ILE A 253 12.13 21.51 -6.31
C ILE A 253 11.09 20.98 -7.30
N LEU A 254 11.42 19.89 -7.98
CA LEU A 254 10.46 19.12 -8.77
C LEU A 254 10.05 17.87 -8.01
N ASP A 255 8.73 17.66 -7.86
CA ASP A 255 8.12 16.38 -7.48
C ASP A 255 7.48 15.77 -8.74
N ALA A 256 8.16 14.82 -9.35
CA ALA A 256 7.81 14.35 -10.69
C ALA A 256 6.57 13.45 -10.72
N CYS A 257 6.21 12.79 -9.60
CA CYS A 257 5.07 11.85 -9.48
C CYS A 257 4.35 12.09 -8.14
N ALA A 258 3.78 13.29 -7.98
CA ALA A 258 3.54 13.88 -6.68
C ALA A 258 2.32 13.34 -5.91
N ALA A 259 1.28 12.81 -6.61
CA ALA A 259 0.03 12.46 -5.94
C ALA A 259 0.16 11.30 -4.94
N PRO A 260 -0.51 11.38 -3.80
CA PRO A 260 -1.51 12.38 -3.35
C PRO A 260 -0.93 13.64 -2.66
N GLY A 261 0.39 13.89 -2.73
CA GLY A 261 1.00 15.11 -2.21
C GLY A 261 1.66 14.99 -0.83
N GLY A 262 1.68 13.82 -0.20
CA GLY A 262 2.27 13.65 1.13
C GLY A 262 3.77 13.98 1.19
N LYS A 263 4.54 13.61 0.17
CA LYS A 263 5.97 13.93 0.03
C LYS A 263 6.16 15.39 -0.43
N THR A 264 5.32 15.87 -1.34
CA THR A 264 5.28 17.25 -1.81
C THR A 264 5.19 18.24 -0.65
N VAL A 265 4.18 18.08 0.21
CA VAL A 265 3.99 18.96 1.38
C VAL A 265 5.07 18.76 2.45
N HIS A 266 5.69 17.58 2.52
CA HIS A 266 6.83 17.36 3.40
C HIS A 266 8.05 18.16 2.92
N MET A 267 8.37 18.13 1.63
CA MET A 267 9.43 18.97 1.04
C MET A 267 9.12 20.46 1.21
N ALA A 268 7.87 20.86 0.93
CA ALA A 268 7.43 22.26 1.07
C ALA A 268 7.53 22.78 2.52
N SER A 269 7.43 21.91 3.52
CA SER A 269 7.57 22.32 4.93
C SER A 269 8.98 22.75 5.32
N TYR A 270 10.01 22.37 4.56
CA TYR A 270 11.39 22.79 4.75
C TYR A 270 11.72 24.12 4.03
N LEU A 271 10.87 24.57 3.11
CA LEU A 271 11.13 25.77 2.32
C LEU A 271 10.80 27.05 3.11
N THR A 272 11.61 28.08 2.88
CA THR A 272 11.36 29.46 3.33
C THR A 272 10.87 30.34 2.17
N SER A 273 11.59 30.36 1.04
CA SER A 273 11.28 31.17 -0.15
C SER A 273 11.22 30.39 -1.45
N GLY A 274 11.69 29.13 -1.47
CA GLY A 274 11.62 28.26 -2.64
C GLY A 274 10.23 27.65 -2.88
N HIS A 275 10.10 26.85 -3.95
CA HIS A 275 8.84 26.23 -4.34
C HIS A 275 9.02 24.75 -4.69
N VAL A 276 7.92 23.97 -4.51
CA VAL A 276 7.81 22.62 -5.06
C VAL A 276 6.87 22.67 -6.27
N THR A 277 7.37 22.32 -7.45
CA THR A 277 6.55 22.06 -8.63
C THR A 277 6.15 20.58 -8.62
N ALA A 278 4.88 20.32 -8.41
CA ALA A 278 4.32 18.99 -8.25
C ALA A 278 3.56 18.54 -9.50
N LEU A 279 3.98 17.43 -10.09
CA LEU A 279 3.40 16.90 -11.33
C LEU A 279 2.56 15.63 -11.07
N ASP A 280 1.48 15.49 -11.82
CA ASP A 280 0.74 14.23 -11.99
C ASP A 280 0.03 14.21 -13.35
N LEU A 281 -0.32 13.02 -13.83
CA LEU A 281 -1.05 12.81 -15.09
C LEU A 281 -2.53 13.20 -15.03
N TYR A 282 -3.13 13.21 -13.83
CA TYR A 282 -4.57 13.30 -13.64
C TYR A 282 -4.97 14.52 -12.81
N ASP A 283 -5.91 15.32 -13.31
CA ASP A 283 -6.37 16.55 -12.66
C ASP A 283 -6.91 16.29 -11.25
N HIS A 284 -7.74 15.25 -11.06
CA HIS A 284 -8.29 14.90 -9.74
C HIS A 284 -7.22 14.55 -8.69
N LYS A 285 -6.04 14.09 -9.14
CA LYS A 285 -4.91 13.84 -8.25
C LYS A 285 -4.17 15.13 -7.88
N LEU A 286 -4.07 16.07 -8.82
CA LEU A 286 -3.53 17.39 -8.55
C LEU A 286 -4.38 18.16 -7.52
N ASP A 287 -5.71 17.97 -7.56
CA ASP A 287 -6.59 18.59 -6.56
C ASP A 287 -6.32 18.04 -5.15
N LEU A 288 -6.02 16.75 -4.99
CA LEU A 288 -5.61 16.18 -3.70
C LEU A 288 -4.31 16.81 -3.16
N ILE A 289 -3.35 17.13 -4.05
CA ILE A 289 -2.11 17.81 -3.66
C ILE A 289 -2.42 19.22 -3.14
N LYS A 290 -3.27 19.97 -3.87
CA LYS A 290 -3.70 21.32 -3.47
C LYS A 290 -4.43 21.32 -2.12
N GLU A 291 -5.37 20.39 -1.94
CA GLU A 291 -6.10 20.23 -0.67
C GLU A 291 -5.16 19.95 0.50
N ASN A 292 -4.18 19.06 0.32
CA ASN A 292 -3.17 18.79 1.33
C ASN A 292 -2.30 20.01 1.63
N ALA A 293 -1.83 20.71 0.59
CA ALA A 293 -1.04 21.92 0.76
C ALA A 293 -1.82 23.02 1.49
N GLN A 294 -3.09 23.20 1.15
CA GLN A 294 -3.96 24.17 1.82
C GLN A 294 -4.20 23.82 3.28
N ARG A 295 -4.52 22.55 3.59
CA ARG A 295 -4.74 22.08 4.97
C ARG A 295 -3.52 22.31 5.87
N LEU A 296 -2.31 22.20 5.31
CA LEU A 296 -1.04 22.37 6.02
C LEU A 296 -0.50 23.81 5.98
N GLY A 297 -1.22 24.77 5.38
CA GLY A 297 -0.76 26.15 5.26
C GLY A 297 0.44 26.35 4.34
N LEU A 298 0.63 25.47 3.34
CA LEU A 298 1.77 25.45 2.42
C LEU A 298 1.38 25.74 0.95
N ALA A 299 0.16 26.26 0.72
CA ALA A 299 -0.37 26.45 -0.63
C ALA A 299 0.45 27.43 -1.48
N ASP A 300 1.08 28.42 -0.87
CA ASP A 300 1.97 29.40 -1.48
C ASP A 300 3.29 28.80 -1.98
N LYS A 301 3.73 27.68 -1.39
CA LYS A 301 4.98 26.99 -1.71
C LYS A 301 4.82 25.82 -2.69
N VAL A 302 3.58 25.47 -3.08
CA VAL A 302 3.31 24.32 -3.93
C VAL A 302 2.62 24.76 -5.23
N LYS A 303 3.28 24.52 -6.36
CA LYS A 303 2.72 24.73 -7.70
C LYS A 303 2.38 23.37 -8.29
N THR A 304 1.14 23.16 -8.73
CA THR A 304 0.72 21.90 -9.36
C THR A 304 0.60 22.06 -10.87
N GLN A 305 1.08 21.07 -11.61
CA GLN A 305 0.97 21.07 -13.07
C GLN A 305 0.65 19.68 -13.59
N LYS A 306 -0.30 19.58 -14.52
CA LYS A 306 -0.58 18.34 -15.24
C LYS A 306 0.49 18.11 -16.29
N LEU A 307 1.30 17.09 -16.08
CA LEU A 307 2.38 16.74 -17.00
C LEU A 307 2.80 15.28 -16.80
N ASP A 308 3.09 14.61 -17.89
CA ASP A 308 3.78 13.33 -17.87
C ASP A 308 5.27 13.55 -17.51
N ALA A 309 5.74 12.92 -16.44
CA ALA A 309 7.11 13.06 -15.96
C ALA A 309 8.16 12.64 -17.00
N SER A 310 7.83 11.77 -17.95
CA SER A 310 8.68 11.39 -19.08
C SER A 310 8.87 12.54 -20.09
N GLN A 311 8.11 13.64 -19.98
CA GLN A 311 8.15 14.79 -20.89
C GLN A 311 8.67 16.08 -20.21
N VAL A 312 9.17 16.01 -18.98
CA VAL A 312 9.64 17.17 -18.21
C VAL A 312 10.67 17.98 -18.96
N HIS A 313 11.65 17.33 -19.60
CA HIS A 313 12.71 17.94 -20.40
C HIS A 313 12.21 18.79 -21.60
N ARG A 314 10.97 18.58 -22.04
CA ARG A 314 10.37 19.35 -23.14
C ARG A 314 9.65 20.60 -22.66
N VAL A 315 9.34 20.68 -21.38
CA VAL A 315 8.53 21.75 -20.78
C VAL A 315 9.38 22.70 -19.95
N PHE A 316 10.34 22.14 -19.21
CA PHE A 316 11.23 22.92 -18.36
C PHE A 316 12.63 22.99 -18.98
N PRO A 317 13.25 24.19 -19.00
CA PRO A 317 14.64 24.38 -19.44
C PRO A 317 15.63 23.54 -18.61
N ALA A 318 16.84 23.37 -19.14
CA ALA A 318 17.95 22.87 -18.33
C ALA A 318 18.18 23.79 -17.12
N ASP A 319 18.70 23.21 -16.04
CA ASP A 319 19.03 23.91 -14.79
C ASP A 319 17.84 24.63 -14.12
N SER A 320 16.60 24.16 -14.36
CA SER A 320 15.38 24.70 -13.73
C SER A 320 15.26 24.37 -12.26
N PHE A 321 15.78 23.21 -11.83
CA PHE A 321 15.57 22.69 -10.48
C PHE A 321 16.88 22.40 -9.75
N ASP A 322 16.90 22.71 -8.45
CA ASP A 322 18.01 22.40 -7.55
C ASP A 322 17.93 20.96 -7.04
N LYS A 323 16.69 20.48 -6.81
CA LYS A 323 16.37 19.17 -6.27
C LYS A 323 15.22 18.55 -7.05
N ILE A 324 15.26 17.23 -7.22
CA ILE A 324 14.18 16.49 -7.87
C ILE A 324 13.82 15.26 -7.02
N LEU A 325 12.55 15.07 -6.77
CA LEU A 325 12.01 13.82 -6.26
C LEU A 325 11.38 13.04 -7.42
N VAL A 326 11.78 11.79 -7.56
CA VAL A 326 11.11 10.79 -8.41
C VAL A 326 10.58 9.69 -7.48
N ASP A 327 9.37 9.91 -6.92
CA ASP A 327 8.63 8.84 -6.23
C ASP A 327 7.94 7.99 -7.30
N ALA A 328 8.70 7.07 -7.87
CA ALA A 328 8.41 6.47 -9.16
C ALA A 328 7.15 5.58 -9.14
N PRO A 329 6.36 5.57 -10.23
CA PRO A 329 5.34 4.57 -10.40
C PRO A 329 5.97 3.18 -10.37
N CYS A 330 5.47 2.31 -9.50
CA CYS A 330 6.05 0.99 -9.24
C CYS A 330 4.98 -0.08 -9.02
N SER A 331 5.38 -1.34 -8.89
CA SER A 331 4.47 -2.46 -8.63
C SER A 331 3.71 -2.34 -7.31
N GLY A 332 4.27 -1.65 -6.33
CA GLY A 332 3.68 -1.51 -5.00
C GLY A 332 3.79 -2.77 -4.13
N ILE A 333 4.65 -3.73 -4.48
CA ILE A 333 4.78 -5.01 -3.74
C ILE A 333 5.13 -4.78 -2.25
N GLY A 334 5.77 -3.68 -1.91
CA GLY A 334 6.03 -3.29 -0.52
C GLY A 334 4.78 -2.96 0.29
N LEU A 335 3.65 -2.68 -0.37
CA LEU A 335 2.38 -2.28 0.24
C LEU A 335 1.41 -3.44 0.48
N ILE A 336 1.77 -4.69 0.18
CA ILE A 336 0.84 -5.86 0.22
C ILE A 336 0.12 -5.98 1.56
N ARG A 337 0.76 -5.62 2.68
CA ARG A 337 0.14 -5.67 4.00
C ARG A 337 -1.05 -4.72 4.12
N ARG A 338 -0.98 -3.53 3.53
CA ARG A 338 -2.08 -2.53 3.52
C ARG A 338 -3.03 -2.68 2.34
N LYS A 339 -2.51 -3.15 1.21
CA LYS A 339 -3.23 -3.31 -0.06
C LYS A 339 -3.03 -4.73 -0.58
N PRO A 340 -3.68 -5.71 0.06
CA PRO A 340 -3.44 -7.12 -0.24
C PRO A 340 -3.86 -7.56 -1.64
N ASP A 341 -4.68 -6.76 -2.34
CA ASP A 341 -5.10 -6.98 -3.71
C ASP A 341 -3.95 -6.80 -4.72
N ILE A 342 -2.94 -6.00 -4.44
CA ILE A 342 -1.79 -5.74 -5.33
C ILE A 342 -1.17 -7.05 -5.85
N LYS A 343 -0.98 -8.04 -4.97
CA LYS A 343 -0.33 -9.32 -5.30
C LYS A 343 -1.09 -10.16 -6.32
N TYR A 344 -2.37 -9.89 -6.56
CA TYR A 344 -3.20 -10.61 -7.54
C TYR A 344 -3.26 -9.91 -8.90
N ASN A 345 -2.91 -8.63 -8.95
CA ASN A 345 -3.02 -7.77 -10.13
C ASN A 345 -1.66 -7.51 -10.78
N LYS A 346 -0.64 -8.29 -10.44
CA LYS A 346 0.72 -8.18 -10.97
C LYS A 346 1.26 -9.52 -11.44
N ASP A 347 2.18 -9.45 -12.40
CA ASP A 347 2.96 -10.59 -12.87
C ASP A 347 4.44 -10.21 -13.09
N LEU A 348 5.27 -11.18 -13.52
CA LEU A 348 6.70 -10.96 -13.72
C LEU A 348 7.01 -9.97 -14.85
N GLN A 349 6.12 -9.82 -15.86
CA GLN A 349 6.35 -8.93 -17.00
C GLN A 349 6.14 -7.46 -16.61
N ASP A 350 5.30 -7.21 -15.60
CA ASP A 350 5.06 -5.86 -15.09
C ASP A 350 6.35 -5.19 -14.61
N PHE A 351 7.28 -5.94 -14.00
CA PHE A 351 8.52 -5.36 -13.45
C PHE A 351 9.41 -4.80 -14.56
N ALA A 352 9.55 -5.51 -15.69
CA ALA A 352 10.34 -5.01 -16.82
C ALA A 352 9.70 -3.76 -17.45
N SER A 353 8.38 -3.75 -17.57
CA SER A 353 7.63 -2.60 -18.09
C SER A 353 7.74 -1.38 -17.17
N LEU A 354 7.62 -1.58 -15.86
CA LEU A 354 7.76 -0.52 -14.87
C LEU A 354 9.19 0.02 -14.81
N LYS A 355 10.22 -0.85 -14.89
CA LYS A 355 11.62 -0.44 -14.97
C LYS A 355 11.86 0.49 -16.18
N ALA A 356 11.30 0.18 -17.34
CA ALA A 356 11.40 1.04 -18.51
C ALA A 356 10.78 2.43 -18.27
N VAL A 357 9.58 2.49 -17.71
CA VAL A 357 8.91 3.77 -17.35
C VAL A 357 9.73 4.55 -16.33
N GLN A 358 10.29 3.89 -15.33
CA GLN A 358 11.10 4.52 -14.30
C GLN A 358 12.40 5.14 -14.89
N LEU A 359 13.04 4.44 -15.81
CA LEU A 359 14.22 4.95 -16.53
C LEU A 359 13.87 6.11 -17.45
N ASP A 360 12.73 6.06 -18.15
CA ASP A 360 12.25 7.16 -19.01
C ASP A 360 12.00 8.43 -18.20
N ILE A 361 11.39 8.30 -17.02
CA ILE A 361 11.18 9.43 -16.11
C ILE A 361 12.51 10.00 -15.64
N LEU A 362 13.42 9.15 -15.13
CA LEU A 362 14.74 9.60 -14.67
C LEU A 362 15.52 10.31 -15.79
N SER A 363 15.52 9.75 -17.01
CA SER A 363 16.21 10.32 -18.18
C SER A 363 15.59 11.64 -18.65
N SER A 364 14.33 11.88 -18.37
CA SER A 364 13.65 13.15 -18.65
C SER A 364 14.00 14.21 -17.61
N VAL A 365 13.78 13.89 -16.33
CA VAL A 365 13.92 14.88 -15.25
C VAL A 365 15.38 15.29 -15.03
N CYS A 366 16.34 14.40 -15.24
CA CYS A 366 17.78 14.67 -15.04
C CYS A 366 18.31 15.81 -15.92
N GLN A 367 17.68 16.06 -17.06
CA GLN A 367 18.06 17.14 -17.98
C GLN A 367 17.73 18.54 -17.42
N THR A 368 16.75 18.62 -16.52
CA THR A 368 16.31 19.89 -15.91
C THR A 368 16.98 20.20 -14.57
N LEU A 369 17.80 19.25 -14.06
CA LEU A 369 18.53 19.41 -12.81
C LEU A 369 19.78 20.28 -13.01
N ARG A 370 20.04 21.20 -12.08
CA ARG A 370 21.26 22.00 -12.02
C ARG A 370 22.48 21.12 -11.72
N LYS A 371 23.65 21.57 -12.16
CA LYS A 371 24.91 20.95 -11.77
C LYS A 371 25.09 21.01 -10.25
N GLY A 372 25.56 19.92 -9.67
CA GLY A 372 25.62 19.73 -8.21
C GLY A 372 24.28 19.41 -7.55
N GLY A 373 23.17 19.47 -8.30
CA GLY A 373 21.82 19.17 -7.82
C GLY A 373 21.62 17.68 -7.50
N ILE A 374 20.54 17.39 -6.80
CA ILE A 374 20.22 16.06 -6.25
C ILE A 374 18.91 15.54 -6.85
N ILE A 375 18.90 14.28 -7.25
CA ILE A 375 17.68 13.49 -7.47
C ILE A 375 17.57 12.50 -6.33
N THR A 376 16.43 12.50 -5.63
CA THR A 376 16.03 11.38 -4.79
C THR A 376 15.06 10.50 -5.57
N TYR A 377 15.43 9.24 -5.76
CA TYR A 377 14.57 8.21 -6.34
C TYR A 377 13.97 7.36 -5.23
N SER A 378 12.66 7.13 -5.26
CA SER A 378 12.00 6.29 -4.28
C SER A 378 10.91 5.44 -4.91
N THR A 379 10.65 4.27 -4.29
CA THR A 379 9.57 3.35 -4.67
C THR A 379 8.95 2.70 -3.44
N CYS A 380 7.67 2.35 -3.51
CA CYS A 380 7.00 1.53 -2.51
C CYS A 380 7.01 0.03 -2.88
N THR A 381 8.11 -0.44 -3.45
CA THR A 381 8.32 -1.86 -3.79
C THR A 381 9.61 -2.40 -3.16
N ILE A 382 9.66 -3.73 -2.99
CA ILE A 382 10.83 -4.45 -2.51
C ILE A 382 11.51 -5.25 -3.62
N ILE A 383 11.14 -5.02 -4.87
CA ILE A 383 11.62 -5.75 -6.05
C ILE A 383 12.88 -5.09 -6.60
N ALA A 384 13.97 -5.84 -6.73
CA ALA A 384 15.28 -5.32 -7.13
C ALA A 384 15.28 -4.68 -8.53
N GLU A 385 14.50 -5.23 -9.47
CA GLU A 385 14.37 -4.73 -10.83
C GLU A 385 13.83 -3.30 -10.89
N GLU A 386 13.02 -2.89 -9.91
CA GLU A 386 12.45 -1.54 -9.83
C GLU A 386 13.27 -0.61 -8.93
N ASN A 387 14.30 -1.13 -8.26
CA ASN A 387 15.10 -0.45 -7.25
C ASN A 387 16.57 -0.33 -7.69
N GLN A 388 17.45 -1.18 -7.15
CA GLN A 388 18.89 -1.13 -7.40
C GLN A 388 19.24 -1.24 -8.89
N GLU A 389 18.50 -2.07 -9.63
CA GLU A 389 18.75 -2.25 -11.05
C GLU A 389 18.35 -1.04 -11.91
N VAL A 390 17.37 -0.24 -11.46
CA VAL A 390 17.04 1.05 -12.11
C VAL A 390 18.18 2.04 -11.89
N ILE A 391 18.67 2.16 -10.66
CA ILE A 391 19.78 3.06 -10.32
C ILE A 391 21.04 2.70 -11.12
N GLN A 392 21.38 1.42 -11.16
CA GLN A 392 22.53 0.94 -11.92
C GLN A 392 22.40 1.26 -13.41
N ALA A 393 21.27 0.90 -14.03
CA ALA A 393 21.04 1.14 -15.46
C ALA A 393 21.04 2.64 -15.81
N PHE A 394 20.52 3.49 -14.92
CA PHE A 394 20.59 4.94 -15.09
C PHE A 394 22.02 5.44 -15.08
N LEU A 395 22.84 5.04 -14.12
CA LEU A 395 24.24 5.46 -14.00
C LEU A 395 25.13 4.98 -15.15
N GLU A 396 24.82 3.80 -15.72
CA GLU A 396 25.53 3.29 -16.90
C GLU A 396 25.33 4.18 -18.14
N THR A 397 24.18 4.84 -18.25
CA THR A 397 23.84 5.70 -19.39
C THR A 397 24.04 7.19 -19.13
N HIS A 398 24.24 7.59 -17.86
CA HIS A 398 24.40 8.98 -17.45
C HIS A 398 25.70 9.15 -16.63
N PRO A 399 26.88 9.17 -17.28
CA PRO A 399 28.18 9.24 -16.60
C PRO A 399 28.42 10.57 -15.88
N ASP A 400 27.63 11.60 -16.15
CA ASP A 400 27.56 12.88 -15.45
C ASP A 400 26.82 12.82 -14.11
N PHE A 401 26.30 11.63 -13.74
CA PHE A 401 25.72 11.39 -12.43
C PHE A 401 26.60 10.44 -11.59
N GLU A 402 26.39 10.51 -10.28
CA GLU A 402 26.96 9.56 -9.31
C GLU A 402 25.92 9.24 -8.23
N GLN A 403 25.98 8.03 -7.66
CA GLN A 403 25.20 7.71 -6.48
C GLN A 403 25.85 8.33 -5.25
N VAL A 404 25.04 8.99 -4.42
CA VAL A 404 25.46 9.49 -3.10
C VAL A 404 24.96 8.53 -2.04
N ALA A 405 25.86 8.10 -1.18
CA ALA A 405 25.47 7.24 -0.06
C ALA A 405 24.59 8.01 0.92
N LEU A 406 23.42 7.45 1.19
CA LEU A 406 22.55 7.93 2.26
C LEU A 406 23.11 7.47 3.61
N ASP A 407 22.74 8.16 4.68
CA ASP A 407 23.01 7.77 6.06
C ASP A 407 21.71 7.72 6.87
N HIS A 408 21.62 6.76 7.79
CA HIS A 408 20.48 6.63 8.70
C HIS A 408 20.91 5.92 9.99
N PRO A 409 20.40 6.33 11.16
CA PRO A 409 20.72 5.69 12.45
C PRO A 409 20.46 4.16 12.46
N CYS A 410 19.37 3.73 11.80
CA CYS A 410 19.03 2.32 11.65
C CYS A 410 19.88 1.67 10.54
N GLN A 411 21.06 1.18 10.86
CA GLN A 411 21.97 0.62 9.87
C GLN A 411 21.47 -0.64 9.17
N ASN A 412 20.53 -1.37 9.76
CA ASN A 412 19.94 -2.59 9.20
C ASN A 412 19.04 -2.37 7.96
N ILE A 413 18.70 -1.10 7.65
CA ILE A 413 17.97 -0.72 6.42
C ILE A 413 18.91 -0.17 5.34
N MET A 414 20.21 -0.04 5.63
CA MET A 414 21.20 0.46 4.68
C MET A 414 21.71 -0.67 3.79
N VAL A 415 21.59 -0.52 2.49
CA VAL A 415 22.08 -1.50 1.49
C VAL A 415 22.75 -0.74 0.35
N ASN A 416 24.05 -0.92 0.18
CA ASN A 416 24.84 -0.32 -0.91
C ASN A 416 24.65 1.21 -1.06
N GLY A 417 24.60 1.92 0.08
CA GLY A 417 24.40 3.38 0.10
C GLY A 417 22.94 3.85 -0.14
N CYS A 418 22.00 2.91 -0.21
CA CYS A 418 20.56 3.19 -0.33
C CYS A 418 19.84 2.81 0.97
N LEU A 419 18.62 3.33 1.17
CA LEU A 419 17.67 2.79 2.15
C LEU A 419 16.82 1.72 1.46
N ALA A 420 16.84 0.50 1.97
CA ALA A 420 16.05 -0.62 1.46
C ALA A 420 15.37 -1.33 2.63
N ILE A 421 14.07 -1.05 2.78
CA ILE A 421 13.28 -1.47 3.93
C ILE A 421 12.31 -2.56 3.46
N THR A 422 12.27 -3.67 4.20
CA THR A 422 11.31 -4.76 3.98
C THR A 422 10.29 -4.83 5.12
N PRO A 423 9.05 -5.30 4.86
CA PRO A 423 7.94 -5.15 5.80
C PRO A 423 8.13 -5.75 7.20
N GLU A 424 9.01 -6.75 7.35
CA GLU A 424 9.28 -7.42 8.62
C GLU A 424 10.17 -6.60 9.56
N GLN A 425 11.00 -5.68 9.02
CA GLN A 425 12.01 -4.99 9.80
C GLN A 425 11.44 -4.04 10.87
N TYR A 426 10.42 -3.27 10.53
CA TYR A 426 9.80 -2.30 11.45
C TYR A 426 8.27 -2.42 11.46
N LEU A 427 7.72 -3.47 10.87
CA LEU A 427 6.29 -3.63 10.65
C LEU A 427 5.68 -2.38 9.97
N THR A 428 6.38 -1.89 8.95
CA THR A 428 6.03 -0.74 8.11
C THR A 428 5.89 -1.17 6.65
N ASP A 429 5.71 -0.25 5.72
CA ASP A 429 5.67 -0.58 4.29
C ASP A 429 7.08 -0.96 3.80
N GLY A 430 7.15 -1.85 2.79
CA GLY A 430 8.41 -2.07 2.08
C GLY A 430 8.71 -0.88 1.17
N PHE A 431 9.95 -0.39 1.20
CA PHE A 431 10.30 0.87 0.56
C PHE A 431 11.77 0.90 0.14
N PHE A 432 12.06 1.68 -0.90
CA PHE A 432 13.44 1.92 -1.38
C PHE A 432 13.67 3.40 -1.60
N ILE A 433 14.87 3.89 -1.23
CA ILE A 433 15.31 5.27 -1.48
C ILE A 433 16.78 5.26 -1.91
N ALA A 434 17.07 5.92 -3.02
CA ALA A 434 18.42 6.18 -3.49
C ALA A 434 18.60 7.66 -3.81
N GLN A 435 19.83 8.15 -3.70
CA GLN A 435 20.19 9.52 -4.01
C GLN A 435 21.21 9.55 -5.14
N LEU A 436 20.97 10.41 -6.13
CA LEU A 436 21.82 10.65 -7.27
C LEU A 436 22.22 12.13 -7.29
N ARG A 437 23.48 12.43 -7.61
CA ARG A 437 23.97 13.80 -7.77
C ARG A 437 24.47 14.03 -9.19
N LYS A 438 24.09 15.15 -9.80
CA LYS A 438 24.68 15.61 -11.04
C LYS A 438 26.04 16.21 -10.75
N LYS A 439 27.09 15.71 -11.38
CA LYS A 439 28.46 16.22 -11.19
C LYS A 439 28.56 17.67 -11.62
N ALA A 440 29.51 18.41 -11.00
CA ALA A 440 29.70 19.83 -11.24
C ALA A 440 30.23 20.18 -12.67
#